data_9069a58cf3c332641233178a06c52f8c
#
_entry.id   9069a58cf3c332641233178a06c52f8c
#
_cell.length_a   1.000
_cell.length_b   1.000
_cell.length_c   1.000
_cell.angle_alpha   90.00
_cell.angle_beta   90.00
_cell.angle_gamma   90.00
#
_symmetry.space_group_name_H-M   'P 1'
#
loop_
_entity.id
_entity.type
_entity.pdbx_description
1 polymer ?
#
loop_
_entity_poly.entity_id
_entity_poly.type
_entity_poly.pdbx_seq_one_letter_code
_entity_poly.pdbx_strand_id
1 'polypeptide(L)'
;MNFKWPLINDNISREDKEHLAEFILNSNRFTNGPKVAEFEEVWSKWLGTKYSVMVGSGASANYITTAIVRELKGASGEVIVPAIGWISDVSSIINTGFVPVFVDVALETMTATYENIKSAINENTKAIVLVHALGFNGINERIIKIAKDNGLLLIEDCCEAHGAKYKGKKVGSIGDMSCFSFYFGHHMTTIEGGMICTNNEEIYQLARMFRSHGMTREASKKIQQKYYSSDLNPLFTFAVPGYNMRSAELNAVLGLKQIKRLDLNIQIRKKNLQIWLDNLNSDKYFTNYLAEGNSNFALPLIINPDTLGGSLPTEKFTQVTIERVCDVLEQEGVEHRIGTAGGGNQTRQPYLKKYNFKTIGNLDVANHIHDNGLYVGNHPDLTEQQITSLCEKLNYV
;
A
#
# COMPACT_ATOMS: atom_id res chain seq x y z
N MET A 1 -25.86 1.25 -4.13
CA MET A 1 -26.37 0.04 -3.45
C MET A 1 -25.97 0.10 -2.00
N ASN A 2 -26.90 -0.20 -1.07
CA ASN A 2 -26.54 -0.31 0.35
C ASN A 2 -26.15 -1.77 0.61
N PHE A 3 -24.88 -2.05 0.68
CA PHE A 3 -24.39 -3.36 1.08
C PHE A 3 -24.64 -3.61 2.58
N LYS A 4 -24.96 -4.83 2.96
CA LYS A 4 -25.03 -5.26 4.36
C LYS A 4 -23.62 -5.38 4.97
N TRP A 5 -22.67 -5.73 4.13
CA TRP A 5 -21.24 -5.82 4.44
C TRP A 5 -20.45 -5.05 3.37
N PRO A 6 -20.22 -3.76 3.54
CA PRO A 6 -19.43 -2.96 2.60
C PRO A 6 -17.94 -3.29 2.70
N LEU A 7 -17.16 -3.02 1.65
CA LEU A 7 -15.71 -3.09 1.70
C LEU A 7 -15.14 -2.17 2.79
N ILE A 8 -15.80 -1.04 2.96
CA ILE A 8 -15.38 0.04 3.83
C ILE A 8 -16.60 0.52 4.60
N ASN A 9 -16.49 0.61 5.91
CA ASN A 9 -17.48 1.28 6.72
C ASN A 9 -17.05 2.73 7.02
N ASP A 10 -18.02 3.64 7.27
CA ASP A 10 -17.69 5.01 7.69
C ASP A 10 -16.93 4.97 9.02
N ASN A 11 -15.61 5.18 8.95
CA ASN A 11 -14.76 5.21 10.13
C ASN A 11 -14.51 6.63 10.66
N ILE A 12 -15.19 7.65 10.09
CA ILE A 12 -15.14 9.04 10.56
C ILE A 12 -16.27 9.23 11.59
N SER A 13 -15.92 9.11 12.85
CA SER A 13 -16.87 9.20 13.95
C SER A 13 -17.51 10.60 14.05
N ARG A 14 -18.63 10.69 14.81
CA ARG A 14 -19.22 11.99 15.12
C ARG A 14 -18.22 12.92 15.83
N GLU A 15 -17.43 12.41 16.77
CA GLU A 15 -16.37 13.16 17.45
C GLU A 15 -15.32 13.70 16.49
N ASP A 16 -14.92 12.92 15.47
CA ASP A 16 -14.01 13.38 14.42
C ASP A 16 -14.61 14.56 13.64
N LYS A 17 -15.90 14.45 13.27
CA LYS A 17 -16.64 15.48 12.53
C LYS A 17 -16.78 16.77 13.33
N GLU A 18 -17.12 16.67 14.62
CA GLU A 18 -17.24 17.80 15.56
C GLU A 18 -15.89 18.51 15.73
N HIS A 19 -14.80 17.76 15.94
CA HIS A 19 -13.46 18.32 16.08
C HIS A 19 -12.98 19.02 14.78
N LEU A 20 -13.29 18.45 13.63
CA LEU A 20 -12.96 19.06 12.33
C LEU A 20 -13.76 20.37 12.14
N ALA A 21 -15.05 20.39 12.49
CA ALA A 21 -15.89 21.58 12.43
C ALA A 21 -15.37 22.69 13.36
N GLU A 22 -14.98 22.36 14.60
CA GLU A 22 -14.35 23.28 15.53
C GLU A 22 -13.07 23.89 14.95
N PHE A 23 -12.21 23.06 14.37
CA PHE A 23 -11.00 23.54 13.72
C PHE A 23 -11.30 24.51 12.57
N ILE A 24 -12.31 24.21 11.73
CA ILE A 24 -12.72 25.08 10.61
C ILE A 24 -13.17 26.46 11.14
N LEU A 25 -13.98 26.48 12.19
CA LEU A 25 -14.54 27.72 12.75
C LEU A 25 -13.48 28.60 13.42
N ASN A 26 -12.41 28.01 13.96
CA ASN A 26 -11.41 28.72 14.76
C ASN A 26 -10.07 28.96 14.01
N SER A 27 -9.93 28.50 12.76
CA SER A 27 -8.68 28.58 12.02
C SER A 27 -8.81 29.48 10.78
N ASN A 28 -7.71 30.19 10.48
CA ASN A 28 -7.62 31.05 9.29
C ASN A 28 -6.72 30.45 8.19
N ARG A 29 -6.12 29.28 8.43
CA ARG A 29 -5.22 28.62 7.48
C ARG A 29 -5.60 27.14 7.34
N PHE A 30 -5.83 26.70 6.12
CA PHE A 30 -6.27 25.35 5.78
C PHE A 30 -5.32 24.61 4.83
N THR A 31 -4.40 25.32 4.18
CA THR A 31 -3.34 24.70 3.39
C THR A 31 -2.26 24.12 4.29
N ASN A 32 -1.29 23.42 3.70
CA ASN A 32 -0.15 22.82 4.43
C ASN A 32 0.45 23.77 5.49
N GLY A 33 0.48 23.36 6.75
CA GLY A 33 0.90 24.21 7.86
C GLY A 33 1.20 23.42 9.16
N PRO A 34 0.95 24.03 10.35
CA PRO A 34 1.35 23.46 11.63
C PRO A 34 0.72 22.10 11.95
N LYS A 35 -0.56 21.86 11.60
CA LYS A 35 -1.21 20.58 11.86
C LYS A 35 -0.67 19.46 11.00
N VAL A 36 -0.28 19.77 9.77
CA VAL A 36 0.44 18.81 8.93
C VAL A 36 1.78 18.44 9.57
N ALA A 37 2.56 19.41 10.04
CA ALA A 37 3.82 19.13 10.72
C ALA A 37 3.64 18.32 12.03
N GLU A 38 2.60 18.63 12.81
CA GLU A 38 2.22 17.88 14.02
C GLU A 38 1.87 16.41 13.69
N PHE A 39 1.10 16.19 12.61
CA PHE A 39 0.72 14.84 12.21
C PHE A 39 1.94 14.06 11.66
N GLU A 40 2.82 14.70 10.89
CA GLU A 40 4.09 14.10 10.44
C GLU A 40 4.94 13.61 11.63
N GLU A 41 5.04 14.40 12.70
CA GLU A 41 5.78 14.03 13.91
C GLU A 41 5.11 12.87 14.67
N VAL A 42 3.79 12.95 14.88
CA VAL A 42 3.01 11.89 15.56
C VAL A 42 3.07 10.59 14.78
N TRP A 43 2.97 10.64 13.45
CA TRP A 43 3.10 9.47 12.59
C TRP A 43 4.49 8.87 12.64
N SER A 44 5.54 9.69 12.57
CA SER A 44 6.93 9.22 12.71
C SER A 44 7.16 8.47 14.03
N LYS A 45 6.64 8.99 15.14
CA LYS A 45 6.73 8.34 16.46
C LYS A 45 5.96 7.02 16.50
N TRP A 46 4.76 6.99 15.92
CA TRP A 46 3.94 5.77 15.87
C TRP A 46 4.58 4.70 14.99
N LEU A 47 5.11 5.06 13.84
CA LEU A 47 5.73 4.14 12.88
C LEU A 47 7.11 3.66 13.36
N GLY A 48 7.88 4.54 14.00
CA GLY A 48 9.25 4.29 14.42
C GLY A 48 10.29 4.72 13.38
N THR A 49 9.99 5.77 12.60
CA THR A 49 10.91 6.41 11.65
C THR A 49 11.38 7.77 12.17
N LYS A 50 12.48 8.29 11.62
CA LYS A 50 12.96 9.63 11.95
C LYS A 50 12.13 10.73 11.31
N TYR A 51 11.66 10.51 10.09
CA TYR A 51 11.04 11.53 9.26
C TYR A 51 9.80 11.01 8.56
N SER A 52 8.80 11.87 8.47
CA SER A 52 7.59 11.67 7.67
C SER A 52 7.25 12.94 6.92
N VAL A 53 6.68 12.81 5.73
CA VAL A 53 6.25 13.92 4.87
C VAL A 53 4.84 13.62 4.38
N MET A 54 3.86 14.38 4.87
CA MET A 54 2.46 14.22 4.48
C MET A 54 2.22 14.78 3.09
N VAL A 55 1.52 14.00 2.26
CA VAL A 55 1.18 14.32 0.87
C VAL A 55 -0.31 14.12 0.61
N GLY A 56 -0.79 14.52 -0.58
CA GLY A 56 -2.20 14.53 -0.92
C GLY A 56 -2.86 13.15 -1.06
N SER A 57 -2.09 12.08 -1.29
CA SER A 57 -2.59 10.70 -1.42
C SER A 57 -1.45 9.69 -1.36
N GLY A 58 -1.77 8.39 -1.20
CA GLY A 58 -0.79 7.32 -1.35
C GLY A 58 -0.14 7.30 -2.74
N ALA A 59 -0.91 7.54 -3.79
CA ALA A 59 -0.38 7.68 -5.14
C ALA A 59 0.64 8.81 -5.26
N SER A 60 0.39 9.97 -4.62
CA SER A 60 1.37 11.06 -4.55
C SER A 60 2.65 10.65 -3.83
N ALA A 61 2.54 9.80 -2.79
CA ALA A 61 3.71 9.24 -2.11
C ALA A 61 4.53 8.36 -3.06
N ASN A 62 3.90 7.44 -3.81
CA ASN A 62 4.56 6.58 -4.78
C ASN A 62 5.27 7.39 -5.87
N TYR A 63 4.63 8.45 -6.40
CA TYR A 63 5.26 9.32 -7.39
C TYR A 63 6.48 10.05 -6.86
N ILE A 64 6.43 10.56 -5.64
CA ILE A 64 7.56 11.27 -5.04
C ILE A 64 8.71 10.30 -4.72
N THR A 65 8.43 9.10 -4.22
CA THR A 65 9.49 8.12 -3.93
C THR A 65 10.22 7.68 -5.20
N THR A 66 9.52 7.45 -6.29
CA THR A 66 10.16 7.12 -7.58
C THR A 66 10.88 8.33 -8.19
N ALA A 67 10.40 9.56 -7.99
CA ALA A 67 11.13 10.78 -8.36
C ALA A 67 12.43 10.95 -7.55
N ILE A 68 12.43 10.55 -6.28
CA ILE A 68 13.64 10.51 -5.44
C ILE A 68 14.62 9.45 -5.96
N VAL A 69 14.15 8.27 -6.39
CA VAL A 69 15.02 7.28 -7.05
C VAL A 69 15.70 7.91 -8.27
N ARG A 70 14.95 8.64 -9.10
CA ARG A 70 15.49 9.33 -10.27
C ARG A 70 16.57 10.35 -9.91
N GLU A 71 16.36 11.13 -8.87
CA GLU A 71 17.30 12.14 -8.40
C GLU A 71 18.60 11.51 -7.86
N LEU A 72 18.50 10.40 -7.12
CA LEU A 72 19.62 9.75 -6.46
C LEU A 72 20.38 8.73 -7.35
N LYS A 73 19.68 8.10 -8.31
CA LYS A 73 20.22 6.96 -9.12
C LYS A 73 20.28 7.25 -10.63
N GLY A 74 19.89 8.46 -11.04
CA GLY A 74 19.88 8.87 -12.44
C GLY A 74 18.52 8.69 -13.13
N ALA A 75 18.41 9.27 -14.33
CA ALA A 75 17.13 9.49 -15.01
C ALA A 75 16.60 8.28 -15.80
N SER A 76 17.34 7.16 -15.81
CA SER A 76 16.98 5.95 -16.56
C SER A 76 17.37 4.69 -15.81
N GLY A 77 16.72 3.60 -16.14
CA GLY A 77 16.98 2.27 -15.57
C GLY A 77 15.71 1.50 -15.32
N GLU A 78 15.78 0.52 -14.45
CA GLU A 78 14.73 -0.43 -14.16
C GLU A 78 14.36 -0.38 -12.68
N VAL A 79 13.08 -0.56 -12.40
CA VAL A 79 12.56 -0.69 -11.03
C VAL A 79 11.77 -1.99 -10.95
N ILE A 80 12.17 -2.86 -10.04
CA ILE A 80 11.49 -4.14 -9.79
C ILE A 80 10.20 -3.85 -9.01
N VAL A 81 9.10 -4.46 -9.45
CA VAL A 81 7.77 -4.30 -8.84
C VAL A 81 7.00 -5.62 -8.91
N PRO A 82 6.23 -6.03 -7.88
CA PRO A 82 5.39 -7.21 -7.97
C PRO A 82 4.26 -7.02 -8.98
N ALA A 83 3.86 -8.11 -9.64
CA ALA A 83 2.74 -8.08 -10.58
C ALA A 83 1.38 -7.85 -9.92
N ILE A 84 1.26 -8.11 -8.61
CA ILE A 84 0.11 -7.80 -7.77
C ILE A 84 0.41 -6.52 -6.99
N GLY A 85 -0.40 -5.48 -7.17
CA GLY A 85 -0.27 -4.19 -6.51
C GLY A 85 -1.23 -3.16 -7.11
N TRP A 86 -1.20 -1.96 -6.57
CA TRP A 86 -2.02 -0.86 -7.10
C TRP A 86 -1.35 -0.22 -8.32
N ILE A 87 -2.16 0.35 -9.21
CA ILE A 87 -1.63 1.01 -10.42
C ILE A 87 -0.58 2.09 -10.12
N SER A 88 -0.67 2.79 -8.97
CA SER A 88 0.30 3.85 -8.64
C SER A 88 1.72 3.33 -8.39
N ASP A 89 1.88 2.06 -7.99
CA ASP A 89 3.21 1.42 -7.89
C ASP A 89 3.90 1.38 -9.25
N VAL A 90 3.13 1.10 -10.30
CA VAL A 90 3.63 0.96 -11.68
C VAL A 90 3.65 2.30 -12.41
N SER A 91 2.56 3.08 -12.31
CA SER A 91 2.47 4.36 -13.04
C SER A 91 3.48 5.40 -12.55
N SER A 92 3.84 5.35 -11.27
CA SER A 92 4.92 6.20 -10.73
C SER A 92 6.28 5.87 -11.35
N ILE A 93 6.59 4.58 -11.54
CA ILE A 93 7.81 4.10 -12.20
C ILE A 93 7.87 4.61 -13.65
N ILE A 94 6.79 4.39 -14.41
CA ILE A 94 6.71 4.78 -15.82
C ILE A 94 6.83 6.30 -15.98
N ASN A 95 6.06 7.05 -15.20
CA ASN A 95 5.99 8.51 -15.33
C ASN A 95 7.25 9.24 -14.83
N THR A 96 8.08 8.56 -14.04
CA THR A 96 9.41 9.07 -13.65
C THR A 96 10.53 8.64 -14.62
N GLY A 97 10.20 7.92 -15.69
CA GLY A 97 11.11 7.56 -16.78
C GLY A 97 11.85 6.24 -16.59
N PHE A 98 11.43 5.42 -15.64
CA PHE A 98 11.96 4.06 -15.45
C PHE A 98 11.12 3.02 -16.19
N VAL A 99 11.73 1.85 -16.41
CA VAL A 99 11.06 0.66 -16.93
C VAL A 99 10.66 -0.24 -15.77
N PRO A 100 9.37 -0.53 -15.58
CA PRO A 100 8.94 -1.50 -14.56
C PRO A 100 9.35 -2.91 -14.98
N VAL A 101 9.94 -3.67 -14.06
CA VAL A 101 10.28 -5.08 -14.19
C VAL A 101 9.39 -5.87 -13.25
N PHE A 102 8.38 -6.52 -13.82
CA PHE A 102 7.41 -7.29 -13.05
C PHE A 102 7.98 -8.62 -12.63
N VAL A 103 7.76 -8.95 -11.38
CA VAL A 103 8.08 -10.25 -10.79
C VAL A 103 6.83 -10.89 -10.20
N ASP A 104 6.83 -12.23 -10.15
CA ASP A 104 5.74 -12.97 -9.54
C ASP A 104 5.74 -12.80 -8.02
N VAL A 105 4.67 -13.22 -7.38
CA VAL A 105 4.43 -13.16 -5.95
C VAL A 105 4.34 -14.57 -5.35
N ALA A 106 4.48 -14.68 -4.02
CA ALA A 106 4.08 -15.88 -3.31
C ALA A 106 2.62 -15.77 -2.88
N LEU A 107 1.88 -16.88 -2.93
CA LEU A 107 0.48 -16.89 -2.54
C LEU A 107 0.31 -16.63 -1.04
N GLU A 108 1.24 -17.14 -0.22
CA GLU A 108 1.23 -17.02 1.24
C GLU A 108 1.42 -15.59 1.76
N THR A 109 2.07 -14.74 0.98
CA THR A 109 2.37 -13.35 1.36
C THR A 109 1.77 -12.34 0.41
N MET A 110 1.31 -12.76 -0.77
CA MET A 110 0.80 -11.92 -1.86
C MET A 110 1.79 -10.85 -2.33
N THR A 111 3.08 -11.03 -2.08
CA THR A 111 4.15 -10.10 -2.45
C THR A 111 5.33 -10.83 -3.11
N ALA A 112 6.23 -10.05 -3.72
CA ALA A 112 7.42 -10.58 -4.37
C ALA A 112 8.33 -11.35 -3.40
N THR A 113 8.83 -12.52 -3.84
CA THR A 113 9.79 -13.31 -3.08
C THR A 113 11.22 -12.84 -3.29
N TYR A 114 12.11 -13.24 -2.41
CA TYR A 114 13.55 -13.03 -2.61
C TYR A 114 14.04 -13.65 -3.93
N GLU A 115 13.60 -14.86 -4.27
CA GLU A 115 13.99 -15.57 -5.48
C GLU A 115 13.56 -14.80 -6.73
N ASN A 116 12.33 -14.31 -6.75
CA ASN A 116 11.78 -13.52 -7.85
C ASN A 116 12.53 -12.19 -8.01
N ILE A 117 12.79 -11.49 -6.90
CA ILE A 117 13.57 -10.25 -6.92
C ILE A 117 15.00 -10.52 -7.39
N LYS A 118 15.66 -11.56 -6.87
CA LYS A 118 17.03 -11.91 -7.24
C LYS A 118 17.18 -12.17 -8.73
N SER A 119 16.23 -12.85 -9.36
CA SER A 119 16.26 -13.16 -10.79
C SER A 119 16.05 -11.93 -11.68
N ALA A 120 15.49 -10.85 -11.14
CA ALA A 120 15.22 -9.61 -11.86
C ALA A 120 16.37 -8.58 -11.78
N ILE A 121 17.30 -8.72 -10.84
CA ILE A 121 18.39 -7.76 -10.65
C ILE A 121 19.41 -7.84 -11.77
N ASN A 122 19.75 -6.69 -12.35
CA ASN A 122 20.81 -6.51 -13.34
C ASN A 122 21.45 -5.10 -13.18
N GLU A 123 22.43 -4.75 -14.04
CA GLU A 123 23.16 -3.48 -13.98
C GLU A 123 22.29 -2.24 -14.17
N ASN A 124 21.12 -2.38 -14.77
CA ASN A 124 20.18 -1.28 -14.98
C ASN A 124 19.21 -1.09 -13.80
N THR A 125 19.14 -2.04 -12.88
CA THR A 125 18.23 -1.97 -11.72
C THR A 125 18.62 -0.83 -10.78
N LYS A 126 17.65 0.00 -10.37
CA LYS A 126 17.84 1.17 -9.49
C LYS A 126 17.14 1.05 -8.15
N ALA A 127 15.99 0.39 -8.14
CA ALA A 127 15.19 0.24 -6.93
C ALA A 127 14.31 -1.02 -6.98
N ILE A 128 13.82 -1.39 -5.81
CA ILE A 128 12.80 -2.42 -5.60
C ILE A 128 11.61 -1.74 -4.93
N VAL A 129 10.42 -1.87 -5.50
CA VAL A 129 9.16 -1.57 -4.83
C VAL A 129 8.62 -2.87 -4.26
N LEU A 130 8.49 -2.93 -2.94
CA LEU A 130 7.90 -4.06 -2.22
C LEU A 130 6.52 -3.66 -1.72
N VAL A 131 5.48 -4.29 -2.29
CA VAL A 131 4.09 -4.02 -1.91
C VAL A 131 3.67 -4.99 -0.80
N HIS A 132 3.19 -4.48 0.32
CA HIS A 132 2.60 -5.27 1.40
C HIS A 132 1.10 -5.46 1.14
N ALA A 133 0.80 -6.22 0.08
CA ALA A 133 -0.56 -6.36 -0.45
C ALA A 133 -1.54 -6.92 0.59
N LEU A 134 -2.73 -6.34 0.68
CA LEU A 134 -3.79 -6.64 1.64
C LEU A 134 -3.35 -6.65 3.12
N GLY A 135 -2.16 -6.10 3.41
CA GLY A 135 -1.62 -6.01 4.76
C GLY A 135 -0.78 -7.22 5.21
N PHE A 136 -0.43 -8.12 4.29
CA PHE A 136 0.56 -9.15 4.55
C PHE A 136 1.97 -8.57 4.53
N ASN A 137 2.83 -9.11 5.40
CA ASN A 137 4.22 -8.69 5.44
C ASN A 137 5.05 -9.40 4.36
N GLY A 138 5.61 -8.63 3.44
CA GLY A 138 6.47 -9.16 2.37
C GLY A 138 7.97 -9.00 2.63
N ILE A 139 8.38 -8.21 3.64
CA ILE A 139 9.79 -7.94 3.87
C ILE A 139 10.47 -9.04 4.68
N ASN A 140 11.71 -9.37 4.33
CA ASN A 140 12.56 -10.28 5.09
C ASN A 140 14.05 -9.90 4.95
N GLU A 141 14.92 -10.52 5.76
CA GLU A 141 16.35 -10.19 5.77
C GLU A 141 17.05 -10.43 4.44
N ARG A 142 16.62 -11.43 3.66
CA ARG A 142 17.23 -11.74 2.36
C ARG A 142 16.94 -10.62 1.36
N ILE A 143 15.72 -10.05 1.37
CA ILE A 143 15.33 -8.92 0.51
C ILE A 143 16.08 -7.66 0.93
N ILE A 144 16.16 -7.35 2.23
CA ILE A 144 16.91 -6.21 2.75
C ILE A 144 18.39 -6.32 2.33
N LYS A 145 18.96 -7.52 2.51
CA LYS A 145 20.37 -7.76 2.20
C LYS A 145 20.65 -7.64 0.71
N ILE A 146 19.84 -8.23 -0.17
CA ILE A 146 20.09 -8.18 -1.62
C ILE A 146 19.93 -6.76 -2.17
N ALA A 147 18.98 -5.97 -1.66
CA ALA A 147 18.87 -4.56 -2.03
C ALA A 147 20.15 -3.80 -1.66
N LYS A 148 20.62 -3.96 -0.44
CA LYS A 148 21.84 -3.31 0.06
C LYS A 148 23.09 -3.76 -0.70
N ASP A 149 23.28 -5.07 -0.91
CA ASP A 149 24.47 -5.62 -1.58
C ASP A 149 24.59 -5.15 -3.04
N ASN A 150 23.47 -4.84 -3.69
CA ASN A 150 23.44 -4.32 -5.06
C ASN A 150 23.27 -2.79 -5.13
N GLY A 151 23.30 -2.09 -4.00
CA GLY A 151 23.15 -0.63 -3.94
C GLY A 151 21.81 -0.12 -4.45
N LEU A 152 20.74 -0.94 -4.35
CA LEU A 152 19.39 -0.61 -4.78
C LEU A 152 18.64 0.10 -3.66
N LEU A 153 17.76 1.05 -4.03
CA LEU A 153 16.83 1.63 -3.07
C LEU A 153 15.65 0.68 -2.84
N LEU A 154 15.32 0.41 -1.58
CA LEU A 154 14.18 -0.41 -1.19
C LEU A 154 13.03 0.51 -0.76
N ILE A 155 11.94 0.49 -1.53
CA ILE A 155 10.70 1.23 -1.27
C ILE A 155 9.67 0.23 -0.74
N GLU A 156 9.09 0.51 0.43
CA GLU A 156 7.97 -0.27 0.98
C GLU A 156 6.64 0.44 0.67
N ASP A 157 5.77 -0.15 -0.17
CA ASP A 157 4.39 0.32 -0.23
C ASP A 157 3.57 -0.35 0.88
N CYS A 158 3.20 0.46 1.86
CA CYS A 158 2.46 0.06 3.06
C CYS A 158 1.03 0.62 3.07
N CYS A 159 0.49 1.06 1.93
CA CYS A 159 -0.85 1.66 1.86
C CYS A 159 -1.93 0.75 2.43
N GLU A 160 -1.79 -0.55 2.30
CA GLU A 160 -2.72 -1.56 2.81
C GLU A 160 -2.24 -2.26 4.10
N ALA A 161 -1.12 -1.80 4.71
CA ALA A 161 -0.40 -2.54 5.75
C ALA A 161 -0.06 -1.71 7.00
N HIS A 162 -0.89 -0.74 7.36
CA HIS A 162 -0.66 0.08 8.56
C HIS A 162 -0.49 -0.79 9.80
N GLY A 163 0.72 -0.74 10.40
CA GLY A 163 1.04 -1.47 11.61
C GLY A 163 1.38 -2.94 11.45
N ALA A 164 1.47 -3.45 10.22
CA ALA A 164 2.11 -4.74 9.97
C ALA A 164 3.56 -4.71 10.47
N LYS A 165 4.10 -5.87 10.87
CA LYS A 165 5.41 -5.93 11.55
C LYS A 165 6.29 -7.03 10.98
N TYR A 166 7.58 -6.77 10.98
CA TYR A 166 8.63 -7.76 10.79
C TYR A 166 9.62 -7.69 11.96
N LYS A 167 9.81 -8.80 12.69
CA LYS A 167 10.68 -8.87 13.88
C LYS A 167 10.43 -7.72 14.87
N GLY A 168 9.17 -7.42 15.12
CA GLY A 168 8.74 -6.38 16.08
C GLY A 168 8.78 -4.95 15.55
N LYS A 169 9.42 -4.67 14.41
CA LYS A 169 9.42 -3.36 13.74
C LYS A 169 8.24 -3.24 12.79
N LYS A 170 7.58 -2.08 12.75
CA LYS A 170 6.52 -1.85 11.77
C LYS A 170 7.11 -1.78 10.36
N VAL A 171 6.45 -2.42 9.38
CA VAL A 171 6.79 -2.26 7.96
C VAL A 171 6.64 -0.79 7.57
N GLY A 172 7.43 -0.35 6.61
CA GLY A 172 7.56 1.07 6.27
C GLY A 172 8.60 1.81 7.11
N SER A 173 9.19 1.17 8.14
CA SER A 173 10.34 1.71 8.88
C SER A 173 11.67 0.99 8.57
N ILE A 174 11.66 0.06 7.63
CA ILE A 174 12.75 -0.91 7.42
C ILE A 174 13.52 -0.62 6.13
N GLY A 175 12.82 -0.35 5.02
CA GLY A 175 13.43 0.05 3.74
C GLY A 175 14.06 1.45 3.79
N ASP A 176 14.55 1.93 2.67
CA ASP A 176 15.11 3.28 2.55
C ASP A 176 14.03 4.35 2.67
N MET A 177 12.84 4.07 2.12
CA MET A 177 11.64 4.91 2.20
C MET A 177 10.38 4.07 2.05
N SER A 178 9.26 4.63 2.49
CA SER A 178 7.96 3.97 2.40
C SER A 178 6.83 4.93 2.05
N CYS A 179 5.75 4.35 1.53
CA CYS A 179 4.51 5.03 1.17
C CYS A 179 3.36 4.51 2.02
N PHE A 180 2.50 5.43 2.48
CA PHE A 180 1.24 5.11 3.15
C PHE A 180 0.11 5.90 2.50
N SER A 181 -1.10 5.33 2.53
CA SER A 181 -2.32 6.01 2.09
C SER A 181 -3.29 6.16 3.26
N PHE A 182 -3.93 7.33 3.32
CA PHE A 182 -5.01 7.62 4.26
C PHE A 182 -6.33 7.83 3.53
N TYR A 183 -6.48 7.19 2.37
CA TYR A 183 -7.76 7.13 1.66
C TYR A 183 -8.84 6.54 2.58
N PHE A 184 -10.09 6.88 2.33
CA PHE A 184 -11.24 6.49 3.15
C PHE A 184 -11.28 4.99 3.48
N GLY A 185 -10.79 4.13 2.59
CA GLY A 185 -10.82 2.67 2.71
C GLY A 185 -9.77 2.02 3.59
N HIS A 186 -8.75 2.73 3.99
CA HIS A 186 -7.63 2.15 4.74
C HIS A 186 -7.91 2.00 6.24
N HIS A 187 -6.92 1.53 7.00
CA HIS A 187 -7.02 1.29 8.45
C HIS A 187 -7.39 2.54 9.25
N MET A 188 -6.99 3.71 8.77
CA MET A 188 -7.41 5.03 9.19
C MET A 188 -7.54 5.94 7.98
N THR A 189 -8.28 7.02 8.12
CA THR A 189 -8.49 7.96 7.01
C THR A 189 -8.20 9.40 7.39
N THR A 190 -7.74 10.16 6.40
CA THR A 190 -7.76 11.63 6.40
C THR A 190 -8.68 12.16 5.30
N ILE A 191 -9.69 11.38 4.88
CA ILE A 191 -10.51 11.51 3.68
C ILE A 191 -9.67 11.16 2.45
N GLU A 192 -8.76 12.02 2.09
CA GLU A 192 -7.65 11.83 1.18
C GLU A 192 -6.35 12.18 1.92
N GLY A 193 -5.27 11.49 1.60
CA GLY A 193 -3.95 11.76 2.18
C GLY A 193 -2.98 10.62 1.94
N GLY A 194 -1.73 10.90 2.16
CA GLY A 194 -0.63 9.92 2.14
C GLY A 194 0.54 10.39 2.98
N MET A 195 1.50 9.50 3.20
CA MET A 195 2.71 9.80 3.93
C MET A 195 3.91 9.11 3.28
N ILE A 196 5.02 9.83 3.17
CA ILE A 196 6.33 9.27 2.84
C ILE A 196 7.11 9.21 4.13
N CYS A 197 7.73 8.05 4.44
CA CYS A 197 8.54 7.91 5.65
C CYS A 197 9.94 7.44 5.30
N THR A 198 10.93 7.87 6.09
CA THR A 198 12.32 7.49 5.89
C THR A 198 13.16 7.74 7.15
N ASN A 199 14.28 7.03 7.25
CA ASN A 199 15.32 7.29 8.26
C ASN A 199 16.50 8.10 7.69
N ASN A 200 16.49 8.38 6.39
CA ASN A 200 17.54 9.10 5.66
C ASN A 200 17.17 10.59 5.51
N GLU A 201 18.04 11.48 6.01
CA GLU A 201 17.82 12.92 5.96
C GLU A 201 17.80 13.47 4.51
N GLU A 202 18.64 12.95 3.61
CA GLU A 202 18.66 13.41 2.21
C GLU A 202 17.35 13.09 1.50
N ILE A 203 16.84 11.86 1.67
CA ILE A 203 15.52 11.44 1.16
C ILE A 203 14.40 12.33 1.74
N TYR A 204 14.45 12.62 3.04
CA TYR A 204 13.48 13.52 3.69
C TYR A 204 13.48 14.92 3.08
N GLN A 205 14.67 15.51 2.87
CA GLN A 205 14.77 16.84 2.26
C GLN A 205 14.26 16.84 0.81
N LEU A 206 14.59 15.82 0.03
CA LEU A 206 14.08 15.64 -1.34
C LEU A 206 12.55 15.49 -1.33
N ALA A 207 11.98 14.65 -0.44
CA ALA A 207 10.53 14.46 -0.36
C ALA A 207 9.79 15.78 -0.07
N ARG A 208 10.30 16.61 0.82
CA ARG A 208 9.73 17.95 1.11
C ARG A 208 9.78 18.87 -0.10
N MET A 209 10.91 18.89 -0.81
CA MET A 209 11.06 19.70 -2.03
C MET A 209 10.14 19.18 -3.14
N PHE A 210 10.15 17.87 -3.44
CA PHE A 210 9.29 17.29 -4.47
C PHE A 210 7.79 17.52 -4.19
N ARG A 211 7.37 17.45 -2.92
CA ARG A 211 5.99 17.74 -2.50
C ARG A 211 5.55 19.17 -2.86
N SER A 212 6.49 20.12 -2.86
CA SER A 212 6.21 21.57 -2.93
C SER A 212 7.00 22.24 -4.04
N HIS A 213 6.76 21.85 -5.29
CA HIS A 213 7.31 22.46 -6.52
C HIS A 213 8.85 22.40 -6.65
N GLY A 214 9.56 21.68 -5.80
CA GLY A 214 11.04 21.69 -5.80
C GLY A 214 11.67 22.86 -5.06
N MET A 215 10.89 23.64 -4.31
CA MET A 215 11.36 24.85 -3.62
C MET A 215 12.34 24.54 -2.50
N THR A 216 13.52 25.19 -2.52
CA THR A 216 14.55 25.04 -1.49
C THR A 216 14.11 25.54 -0.11
N ARG A 217 13.20 26.50 -0.03
CA ARG A 217 12.64 27.00 1.23
C ARG A 217 11.90 25.93 2.05
N GLU A 218 11.49 24.85 1.43
CA GLU A 218 10.89 23.69 2.09
C GLU A 218 11.94 22.78 2.74
N ALA A 219 13.21 22.91 2.37
CA ALA A 219 14.32 22.11 2.87
C ALA A 219 15.05 22.80 4.03
N SER A 220 16.05 22.12 4.60
CA SER A 220 16.91 22.66 5.66
C SER A 220 17.72 23.86 5.20
N LYS A 221 18.16 24.70 6.17
CA LYS A 221 19.04 25.83 5.87
C LYS A 221 20.31 25.44 5.13
N LYS A 222 20.87 24.24 5.40
CA LYS A 222 22.03 23.69 4.70
C LYS A 222 21.74 23.51 3.20
N ILE A 223 20.58 22.98 2.85
CA ILE A 223 20.16 22.82 1.45
C ILE A 223 19.88 24.19 0.81
N GLN A 224 19.22 25.10 1.52
CA GLN A 224 18.97 26.46 1.03
C GLN A 224 20.29 27.17 0.70
N GLN A 225 21.31 27.05 1.56
CA GLN A 225 22.63 27.60 1.31
C GLN A 225 23.35 26.96 0.12
N LYS A 226 23.21 25.63 -0.08
CA LYS A 226 23.80 24.92 -1.22
C LYS A 226 23.32 25.48 -2.56
N TYR A 227 22.06 25.90 -2.64
CA TYR A 227 21.44 26.41 -3.86
C TYR A 227 21.28 27.94 -3.86
N TYR A 228 21.91 28.65 -2.90
CA TYR A 228 21.87 30.11 -2.87
C TYR A 228 22.64 30.69 -4.05
N SER A 229 22.03 31.69 -4.73
CA SER A 229 22.66 32.57 -5.71
C SER A 229 22.15 33.97 -5.50
N SER A 230 23.02 34.98 -5.67
CA SER A 230 22.63 36.40 -5.63
C SER A 230 21.65 36.79 -6.73
N ASP A 231 21.61 36.02 -7.83
CA ASP A 231 20.75 36.28 -8.99
C ASP A 231 19.34 35.67 -8.84
N LEU A 232 19.10 34.92 -7.77
CA LEU A 232 17.83 34.22 -7.53
C LEU A 232 17.14 34.76 -6.27
N ASN A 233 15.80 34.84 -6.35
CA ASN A 233 15.01 35.05 -5.13
C ASN A 233 15.00 33.81 -4.26
N PRO A 234 15.52 33.87 -3.01
CA PRO A 234 15.58 32.69 -2.12
C PRO A 234 14.21 32.04 -1.84
N LEU A 235 13.11 32.78 -1.95
CA LEU A 235 11.76 32.24 -1.78
C LEU A 235 11.27 31.42 -2.97
N PHE A 236 11.90 31.62 -4.14
CA PHE A 236 11.53 30.98 -5.42
C PHE A 236 12.72 30.31 -6.10
N THR A 237 13.62 29.76 -5.33
CA THR A 237 14.71 28.89 -5.83
C THR A 237 14.22 27.44 -5.86
N PHE A 238 14.29 26.80 -7.03
CA PHE A 238 13.82 25.44 -7.27
C PHE A 238 15.03 24.53 -7.55
N ALA A 239 15.24 23.53 -6.67
CA ALA A 239 16.40 22.64 -6.78
C ALA A 239 16.11 21.36 -7.59
N VAL A 240 14.85 20.94 -7.64
CA VAL A 240 14.39 19.75 -8.36
C VAL A 240 13.08 20.05 -9.09
N PRO A 241 12.73 19.30 -10.15
CA PRO A 241 11.45 19.45 -10.87
C PRO A 241 10.31 18.85 -10.04
N GLY A 242 9.91 19.55 -8.97
CA GLY A 242 8.94 19.06 -8.01
C GLY A 242 7.48 19.23 -8.43
N TYR A 243 6.59 18.62 -7.64
CA TYR A 243 5.14 18.61 -7.84
C TYR A 243 4.43 19.54 -6.85
N ASN A 244 3.13 19.72 -7.04
CA ASN A 244 2.24 20.26 -6.01
C ASN A 244 1.37 19.14 -5.46
N MET A 245 1.93 18.39 -4.51
CA MET A 245 1.28 17.24 -3.86
C MET A 245 1.11 17.43 -2.34
N ARG A 246 0.96 18.70 -1.92
CA ARG A 246 0.75 19.04 -0.50
C ARG A 246 -0.61 18.55 -0.02
N SER A 247 -0.68 18.12 1.24
CA SER A 247 -1.93 17.89 1.95
C SER A 247 -2.41 19.18 2.63
N ALA A 248 -3.63 19.17 3.15
CA ALA A 248 -4.25 20.29 3.85
C ALA A 248 -4.28 20.05 5.37
N GLU A 249 -4.39 21.16 6.14
CA GLU A 249 -4.53 21.10 7.60
C GLU A 249 -5.74 20.26 8.04
N LEU A 250 -6.85 20.34 7.30
CA LEU A 250 -8.07 19.57 7.58
C LEU A 250 -7.82 18.07 7.61
N ASN A 251 -7.04 17.58 6.64
CA ASN A 251 -6.66 16.18 6.57
C ASN A 251 -5.79 15.78 7.77
N ALA A 252 -4.83 16.62 8.14
CA ALA A 252 -3.95 16.37 9.28
C ALA A 252 -4.70 16.39 10.62
N VAL A 253 -5.63 17.32 10.81
CA VAL A 253 -6.48 17.37 12.00
C VAL A 253 -7.28 16.08 12.19
N LEU A 254 -7.85 15.56 11.10
CA LEU A 254 -8.53 14.27 11.14
C LEU A 254 -7.54 13.13 11.45
N GLY A 255 -6.37 13.12 10.81
CA GLY A 255 -5.31 12.13 11.06
C GLY A 255 -4.87 12.06 12.52
N LEU A 256 -4.72 13.22 13.18
CA LEU A 256 -4.36 13.32 14.60
C LEU A 256 -5.43 12.71 15.55
N LYS A 257 -6.69 12.68 15.12
CA LYS A 257 -7.76 11.98 15.86
C LYS A 257 -7.76 10.49 15.54
N GLN A 258 -7.68 10.13 14.28
CA GLN A 258 -7.75 8.76 13.78
C GLN A 258 -6.63 7.87 14.33
N ILE A 259 -5.40 8.38 14.41
CA ILE A 259 -4.23 7.62 14.86
C ILE A 259 -4.38 7.11 16.31
N LYS A 260 -5.18 7.77 17.13
CA LYS A 260 -5.39 7.39 18.55
C LYS A 260 -6.09 6.05 18.70
N ARG A 261 -6.89 5.63 17.71
CA ARG A 261 -7.60 4.35 17.71
C ARG A 261 -7.05 3.34 16.71
N LEU A 262 -5.99 3.71 15.98
CA LEU A 262 -5.43 2.87 14.91
C LEU A 262 -4.97 1.50 15.43
N ASP A 263 -4.23 1.44 16.53
CA ASP A 263 -3.74 0.18 17.09
C ASP A 263 -4.87 -0.76 17.53
N LEU A 264 -5.96 -0.22 18.07
CA LEU A 264 -7.16 -1.01 18.40
C LEU A 264 -7.83 -1.57 17.15
N ASN A 265 -7.99 -0.74 16.12
CA ASN A 265 -8.58 -1.16 14.84
C ASN A 265 -7.74 -2.26 14.18
N ILE A 266 -6.41 -2.17 14.25
CA ILE A 266 -5.50 -3.22 13.74
C ILE A 266 -5.72 -4.54 14.48
N GLN A 267 -5.87 -4.52 15.81
CA GLN A 267 -6.11 -5.72 16.60
C GLN A 267 -7.43 -6.40 16.21
N ILE A 268 -8.50 -5.62 16.03
CA ILE A 268 -9.80 -6.14 15.60
C ILE A 268 -9.69 -6.77 14.20
N ARG A 269 -9.07 -6.08 13.25
CA ARG A 269 -8.87 -6.59 11.89
C ARG A 269 -8.07 -7.91 11.87
N LYS A 270 -7.06 -8.05 12.72
CA LYS A 270 -6.30 -9.30 12.89
C LYS A 270 -7.19 -10.44 13.41
N LYS A 271 -8.01 -10.16 14.44
CA LYS A 271 -8.96 -11.13 14.94
C LYS A 271 -9.95 -11.56 13.85
N ASN A 272 -10.47 -10.61 13.09
CA ASN A 272 -11.37 -10.91 11.97
C ASN A 272 -10.73 -11.84 10.94
N LEU A 273 -9.48 -11.57 10.55
CA LEU A 273 -8.77 -12.46 9.62
C LEU A 273 -8.61 -13.87 10.21
N GLN A 274 -8.24 -14.01 11.49
CA GLN A 274 -8.11 -15.31 12.11
C GLN A 274 -9.43 -16.09 12.06
N ILE A 275 -10.54 -15.46 12.45
CA ILE A 275 -11.88 -16.06 12.35
C ILE A 275 -12.19 -16.47 10.91
N TRP A 276 -11.86 -15.61 9.93
CA TRP A 276 -12.07 -15.88 8.52
C TRP A 276 -11.33 -17.15 8.07
N LEU A 277 -10.04 -17.23 8.36
CA LEU A 277 -9.20 -18.38 7.95
C LEU A 277 -9.56 -19.67 8.66
N ASP A 278 -9.94 -19.62 9.94
CA ASP A 278 -10.32 -20.78 10.75
C ASP A 278 -11.67 -21.39 10.31
N ASN A 279 -12.54 -20.63 9.65
CA ASN A 279 -13.87 -21.07 9.26
C ASN A 279 -14.02 -21.33 7.75
N LEU A 280 -13.07 -20.95 6.91
CA LEU A 280 -13.08 -21.30 5.49
C LEU A 280 -12.65 -22.76 5.29
N ASN A 281 -13.28 -23.44 4.32
CA ASN A 281 -12.88 -24.78 3.91
C ASN A 281 -11.57 -24.71 3.11
N SER A 282 -10.48 -25.20 3.70
CA SER A 282 -9.14 -25.20 3.10
C SER A 282 -9.00 -26.06 1.84
N ASP A 283 -9.90 -27.03 1.63
CA ASP A 283 -9.93 -27.81 0.39
C ASP A 283 -10.45 -26.95 -0.79
N LYS A 284 -11.21 -25.89 -0.51
CA LYS A 284 -11.81 -25.02 -1.52
C LYS A 284 -11.07 -23.69 -1.66
N TYR A 285 -10.61 -23.13 -0.55
CA TYR A 285 -10.01 -21.79 -0.48
C TYR A 285 -8.62 -21.86 0.11
N PHE A 286 -7.73 -21.04 -0.39
CA PHE A 286 -6.40 -20.90 0.18
C PHE A 286 -6.48 -20.22 1.55
N THR A 287 -6.02 -20.91 2.60
CA THR A 287 -6.03 -20.42 3.98
C THR A 287 -4.63 -20.36 4.62
N ASN A 288 -3.61 -20.86 3.91
CA ASN A 288 -2.25 -21.01 4.45
C ASN A 288 -1.39 -19.76 4.27
N TYR A 289 -1.94 -18.60 4.68
CA TYR A 289 -1.20 -17.34 4.61
C TYR A 289 -0.17 -17.24 5.74
N LEU A 290 0.97 -16.59 5.44
CA LEU A 290 1.95 -16.18 6.44
C LEU A 290 1.44 -14.95 7.20
N ALA A 291 0.60 -15.21 8.20
CA ALA A 291 -0.11 -14.17 8.93
C ALA A 291 0.71 -13.54 10.08
N GLU A 292 1.94 -14.02 10.35
CA GLU A 292 2.79 -13.45 11.39
C GLU A 292 3.14 -11.99 11.06
N GLY A 293 2.80 -11.10 11.99
CA GLY A 293 3.07 -9.66 11.83
C GLY A 293 2.18 -8.93 10.83
N ASN A 294 1.17 -9.56 10.24
CA ASN A 294 0.25 -8.92 9.31
C ASN A 294 -0.61 -7.81 9.96
N SER A 295 -1.21 -7.00 9.12
CA SER A 295 -2.26 -6.03 9.48
C SER A 295 -3.19 -5.86 8.29
N ASN A 296 -4.23 -6.71 8.24
CA ASN A 296 -4.98 -6.89 7.01
C ASN A 296 -6.00 -5.79 6.76
N PHE A 297 -5.81 -5.15 5.63
CA PHE A 297 -6.73 -4.17 5.03
C PHE A 297 -8.08 -4.81 4.68
N ALA A 298 -8.05 -6.01 4.11
CA ALA A 298 -9.22 -6.77 3.65
C ALA A 298 -9.07 -8.26 3.97
N LEU A 299 -10.16 -9.02 3.84
CA LEU A 299 -10.18 -10.47 3.98
C LEU A 299 -10.02 -11.10 2.59
N PRO A 300 -8.90 -11.79 2.30
CA PRO A 300 -8.68 -12.43 1.01
C PRO A 300 -9.56 -13.67 0.86
N LEU A 301 -10.02 -13.92 -0.35
CA LEU A 301 -10.70 -15.14 -0.75
C LEU A 301 -10.13 -15.58 -2.09
N ILE A 302 -9.27 -16.58 -2.07
CA ILE A 302 -8.61 -17.13 -3.25
C ILE A 302 -8.95 -18.61 -3.32
N ILE A 303 -9.41 -19.08 -4.50
CA ILE A 303 -9.67 -20.50 -4.73
C ILE A 303 -8.34 -21.26 -4.60
N ASN A 304 -8.35 -22.35 -3.86
CA ASN A 304 -7.15 -23.15 -3.63
C ASN A 304 -6.64 -23.71 -4.96
N PRO A 305 -5.39 -23.42 -5.38
CA PRO A 305 -4.84 -23.90 -6.66
C PRO A 305 -4.84 -25.44 -6.77
N ASP A 306 -4.73 -26.16 -5.65
CA ASP A 306 -4.72 -27.61 -5.64
C ASP A 306 -6.07 -28.22 -6.10
N THR A 307 -7.16 -27.47 -5.99
CA THR A 307 -8.48 -27.90 -6.46
C THR A 307 -8.66 -27.76 -7.98
N LEU A 308 -7.84 -26.92 -8.64
CA LEU A 308 -7.92 -26.67 -10.07
C LEU A 308 -7.06 -27.63 -10.90
N GLY A 309 -6.08 -28.29 -10.28
CA GLY A 309 -5.10 -29.17 -10.93
C GLY A 309 -5.28 -30.67 -10.73
N GLY A 310 -6.28 -31.12 -9.95
CA GLY A 310 -6.53 -32.52 -9.65
C GLY A 310 -7.11 -33.29 -10.86
N SER A 311 -6.40 -34.27 -11.35
CA SER A 311 -6.87 -35.25 -12.32
C SER A 311 -8.12 -35.97 -11.78
N LEU A 312 -9.24 -35.81 -12.51
CA LEU A 312 -10.55 -36.43 -12.44
C LEU A 312 -11.54 -35.85 -11.41
N PRO A 313 -12.66 -35.30 -11.89
CA PRO A 313 -13.82 -35.11 -11.04
C PRO A 313 -14.40 -36.48 -10.70
N THR A 314 -14.22 -36.92 -9.47
CA THR A 314 -15.18 -37.87 -8.90
C THR A 314 -16.50 -37.15 -8.79
N GLU A 315 -17.58 -37.76 -9.29
CA GLU A 315 -18.92 -37.20 -9.53
C GLU A 315 -19.63 -36.48 -8.35
N LYS A 316 -18.89 -36.03 -7.34
CA LYS A 316 -19.44 -35.45 -6.10
C LYS A 316 -18.96 -34.05 -5.73
N PHE A 317 -17.96 -33.48 -6.40
CA PHE A 317 -17.53 -32.11 -6.10
C PHE A 317 -17.85 -31.19 -7.26
N THR A 318 -18.86 -30.37 -7.09
CA THR A 318 -19.12 -29.21 -7.94
C THR A 318 -17.89 -28.31 -7.86
N GLN A 319 -17.20 -28.10 -8.97
CA GLN A 319 -16.01 -27.26 -9.02
C GLN A 319 -16.33 -25.85 -8.52
N VAL A 320 -15.58 -25.37 -7.54
CA VAL A 320 -15.67 -23.97 -7.09
C VAL A 320 -15.17 -23.05 -8.20
N THR A 321 -15.97 -22.07 -8.58
CA THR A 321 -15.56 -21.01 -9.54
C THR A 321 -15.74 -19.64 -8.91
N ILE A 322 -14.96 -18.68 -9.41
CA ILE A 322 -15.03 -17.30 -8.91
C ILE A 322 -16.43 -16.69 -9.10
N GLU A 323 -17.11 -17.04 -10.20
CA GLU A 323 -18.48 -16.57 -10.49
C GLU A 323 -19.46 -17.05 -9.43
N ARG A 324 -19.42 -18.34 -9.05
CA ARG A 324 -20.31 -18.90 -8.02
C ARG A 324 -20.04 -18.28 -6.65
N VAL A 325 -18.79 -17.99 -6.35
CA VAL A 325 -18.40 -17.27 -5.12
C VAL A 325 -18.99 -15.85 -5.15
N CYS A 326 -18.87 -15.13 -6.27
CA CYS A 326 -19.46 -13.81 -6.43
C CYS A 326 -20.98 -13.84 -6.27
N ASP A 327 -21.67 -14.82 -6.85
CA ASP A 327 -23.13 -14.99 -6.72
C ASP A 327 -23.57 -15.10 -5.25
N VAL A 328 -22.83 -15.87 -4.44
CA VAL A 328 -23.10 -15.98 -2.99
C VAL A 328 -22.85 -14.66 -2.28
N LEU A 329 -21.76 -13.97 -2.56
CA LEU A 329 -21.45 -12.67 -1.96
C LEU A 329 -22.52 -11.61 -2.30
N GLU A 330 -22.98 -11.58 -3.55
CA GLU A 330 -24.06 -10.68 -3.99
C GLU A 330 -25.38 -10.98 -3.30
N GLN A 331 -25.80 -12.25 -3.21
CA GLN A 331 -27.00 -12.69 -2.50
C GLN A 331 -26.99 -12.30 -1.03
N GLU A 332 -25.80 -12.38 -0.38
CA GLU A 332 -25.64 -11.96 1.00
C GLU A 332 -25.48 -10.45 1.19
N GLY A 333 -25.38 -9.69 0.11
CA GLY A 333 -25.16 -8.24 0.13
C GLY A 333 -23.75 -7.86 0.61
N VAL A 334 -22.76 -8.68 0.28
CA VAL A 334 -21.34 -8.45 0.59
C VAL A 334 -20.66 -7.77 -0.59
N GLU A 335 -20.12 -6.60 -0.36
CA GLU A 335 -19.31 -5.92 -1.37
C GLU A 335 -17.93 -6.60 -1.49
N HIS A 336 -17.50 -6.87 -2.72
CA HIS A 336 -16.25 -7.55 -3.00
C HIS A 336 -15.51 -6.92 -4.19
N ARG A 337 -14.23 -7.23 -4.34
CA ARG A 337 -13.37 -6.83 -5.46
C ARG A 337 -12.65 -8.04 -6.00
N ILE A 338 -12.84 -8.32 -7.30
CA ILE A 338 -12.16 -9.42 -8.00
C ILE A 338 -10.70 -9.03 -8.29
N GLY A 339 -9.83 -10.03 -8.27
CA GLY A 339 -8.42 -9.92 -8.64
C GLY A 339 -7.53 -9.34 -7.55
N THR A 340 -8.01 -9.21 -6.33
CA THR A 340 -7.29 -8.63 -5.17
C THR A 340 -6.54 -7.33 -5.50
N ALA A 341 -5.85 -6.70 -4.55
CA ALA A 341 -5.07 -5.46 -4.68
C ALA A 341 -5.01 -4.86 -6.10
N GLY A 342 -5.82 -3.85 -6.39
CA GLY A 342 -5.77 -3.12 -7.66
C GLY A 342 -6.26 -3.86 -8.91
N GLY A 343 -7.05 -4.93 -8.77
CA GLY A 343 -7.62 -5.67 -9.91
C GLY A 343 -6.70 -6.78 -10.43
N GLY A 344 -5.84 -7.32 -9.56
CA GLY A 344 -5.01 -8.49 -9.85
C GLY A 344 -3.72 -8.16 -10.60
N ASN A 345 -3.35 -9.01 -11.54
CA ASN A 345 -2.09 -8.89 -12.29
C ASN A 345 -2.04 -7.63 -13.16
N GLN A 346 -1.18 -6.68 -12.79
CA GLN A 346 -1.02 -5.40 -13.48
C GLN A 346 -0.55 -5.55 -14.92
N THR A 347 0.18 -6.63 -15.26
CA THR A 347 0.65 -6.85 -16.65
C THR A 347 -0.49 -7.10 -17.64
N ARG A 348 -1.68 -7.45 -17.15
CA ARG A 348 -2.88 -7.66 -17.98
C ARG A 348 -3.67 -6.36 -18.23
N GLN A 349 -3.30 -5.27 -17.57
CA GLN A 349 -4.02 -3.99 -17.68
C GLN A 349 -3.75 -3.29 -19.03
N PRO A 350 -4.76 -2.67 -19.63
CA PRO A 350 -4.66 -2.12 -21.00
C PRO A 350 -3.67 -0.96 -21.13
N TYR A 351 -3.38 -0.21 -20.04
CA TYR A 351 -2.45 0.92 -20.10
C TYR A 351 -1.02 0.50 -20.47
N LEU A 352 -0.58 -0.70 -20.06
CA LEU A 352 0.78 -1.20 -20.33
C LEU A 352 1.06 -1.46 -21.81
N LYS A 353 0.03 -1.64 -22.65
CA LYS A 353 0.21 -1.80 -24.11
C LYS A 353 0.93 -0.62 -24.77
N LYS A 354 1.02 0.52 -24.10
CA LYS A 354 1.61 1.78 -24.62
C LYS A 354 2.99 2.07 -24.03
N TYR A 355 3.48 1.26 -23.09
CA TYR A 355 4.72 1.53 -22.38
C TYR A 355 5.64 0.32 -22.38
N ASN A 356 6.95 0.58 -22.31
CA ASN A 356 7.93 -0.49 -22.16
C ASN A 356 7.89 -1.05 -20.74
N PHE A 357 7.87 -2.35 -20.63
CA PHE A 357 8.00 -3.07 -19.37
C PHE A 357 8.68 -4.42 -19.61
N LYS A 358 9.12 -5.07 -18.53
CA LYS A 358 9.68 -6.43 -18.56
C LYS A 358 8.92 -7.32 -17.59
N THR A 359 8.89 -8.61 -17.85
CA THR A 359 8.39 -9.64 -16.94
C THR A 359 9.48 -10.68 -16.71
N ILE A 360 9.57 -11.18 -15.50
CA ILE A 360 10.46 -12.27 -15.12
C ILE A 360 9.62 -13.51 -14.86
N GLY A 361 9.81 -14.56 -15.64
CA GLY A 361 9.00 -15.78 -15.59
C GLY A 361 7.58 -15.60 -16.14
N ASN A 362 6.69 -16.54 -15.81
CA ASN A 362 5.32 -16.62 -16.35
C ASN A 362 4.29 -15.87 -15.51
N LEU A 363 4.64 -15.43 -14.30
CA LEU A 363 3.73 -14.79 -13.33
C LEU A 363 2.54 -15.71 -12.96
N ASP A 364 2.80 -16.99 -12.74
CA ASP A 364 1.75 -18.01 -12.57
C ASP A 364 0.89 -17.75 -11.34
N VAL A 365 1.50 -17.35 -10.21
CA VAL A 365 0.78 -17.04 -8.97
C VAL A 365 -0.02 -15.74 -9.13
N ALA A 366 0.56 -14.72 -9.73
CA ALA A 366 -0.15 -13.47 -9.99
C ALA A 366 -1.34 -13.67 -10.97
N ASN A 367 -1.20 -14.56 -11.94
CA ASN A 367 -2.30 -14.95 -12.85
C ASN A 367 -3.39 -15.72 -12.08
N HIS A 368 -3.00 -16.66 -11.22
CA HIS A 368 -3.96 -17.40 -10.40
C HIS A 368 -4.77 -16.45 -9.49
N ILE A 369 -4.11 -15.52 -8.80
CA ILE A 369 -4.77 -14.50 -7.98
C ILE A 369 -5.70 -13.62 -8.82
N HIS A 370 -5.30 -13.25 -10.04
CA HIS A 370 -6.11 -12.44 -10.94
C HIS A 370 -7.42 -13.15 -11.35
N ASP A 371 -7.32 -14.43 -11.70
CA ASP A 371 -8.43 -15.19 -12.27
C ASP A 371 -9.31 -15.84 -11.18
N ASN A 372 -8.75 -16.16 -10.02
CA ASN A 372 -9.37 -16.98 -8.96
C ASN A 372 -9.35 -16.31 -7.58
N GLY A 373 -9.03 -15.03 -7.51
CA GLY A 373 -8.94 -14.28 -6.27
C GLY A 373 -9.91 -13.10 -6.21
N LEU A 374 -10.36 -12.80 -5.00
CA LEU A 374 -11.10 -11.60 -4.65
C LEU A 374 -10.83 -11.24 -3.18
N TYR A 375 -11.35 -10.11 -2.73
CA TYR A 375 -11.38 -9.77 -1.31
C TYR A 375 -12.70 -9.12 -0.91
N VAL A 376 -13.02 -9.25 0.37
CA VAL A 376 -14.16 -8.60 1.03
C VAL A 376 -13.67 -7.66 2.12
N GLY A 377 -14.53 -6.77 2.59
CA GLY A 377 -14.19 -5.78 3.60
C GLY A 377 -13.72 -6.42 4.92
N ASN A 378 -12.72 -5.81 5.55
CA ASN A 378 -12.27 -6.13 6.90
C ASN A 378 -12.30 -4.85 7.74
N HIS A 379 -13.44 -4.52 8.33
CA HIS A 379 -13.59 -3.32 9.15
C HIS A 379 -13.91 -3.66 10.62
N PRO A 380 -13.60 -2.75 11.57
CA PRO A 380 -13.72 -3.04 13.00
C PRO A 380 -15.16 -3.33 13.49
N ASP A 381 -16.18 -2.98 12.71
CA ASP A 381 -17.60 -3.18 13.10
C ASP A 381 -18.12 -4.59 12.76
N LEU A 382 -17.30 -5.43 12.10
CA LEU A 382 -17.69 -6.80 11.80
C LEU A 382 -17.75 -7.63 13.09
N THR A 383 -18.84 -8.36 13.23
CA THR A 383 -18.99 -9.34 14.32
C THR A 383 -18.48 -10.72 13.91
N GLU A 384 -18.04 -11.51 14.87
CA GLU A 384 -17.63 -12.91 14.67
C GLU A 384 -18.76 -13.72 14.00
N GLN A 385 -20.02 -13.50 14.42
CA GLN A 385 -21.18 -14.17 13.85
C GLN A 385 -21.38 -13.85 12.35
N GLN A 386 -21.16 -12.61 11.94
CA GLN A 386 -21.25 -12.24 10.52
C GLN A 386 -20.17 -12.97 9.71
N ILE A 387 -18.93 -13.01 10.22
CA ILE A 387 -17.82 -13.66 9.53
C ILE A 387 -18.06 -15.17 9.40
N THR A 388 -18.40 -15.85 10.50
CA THR A 388 -18.64 -17.30 10.48
C THR A 388 -19.82 -17.68 9.61
N SER A 389 -20.95 -16.93 9.68
CA SER A 389 -22.12 -17.19 8.83
C SER A 389 -21.81 -17.05 7.34
N LEU A 390 -20.98 -16.08 6.94
CA LEU A 390 -20.57 -15.95 5.55
C LEU A 390 -19.65 -17.10 5.13
N CYS A 391 -18.69 -17.52 5.98
CA CYS A 391 -17.83 -18.67 5.70
C CYS A 391 -18.64 -19.97 5.51
N GLU A 392 -19.64 -20.21 6.35
CA GLU A 392 -20.53 -21.36 6.21
C GLU A 392 -21.17 -21.40 4.80
N LYS A 393 -21.69 -20.27 4.31
CA LYS A 393 -22.32 -20.18 2.97
C LYS A 393 -21.30 -20.38 1.85
N LEU A 394 -20.12 -19.78 1.96
CA LEU A 394 -19.02 -19.96 1.01
C LEU A 394 -18.54 -21.42 0.96
N ASN A 395 -18.55 -22.12 2.08
CA ASN A 395 -18.17 -23.53 2.15
C ASN A 395 -19.15 -24.47 1.43
N TYR A 396 -20.37 -24.02 1.11
CA TYR A 396 -21.35 -24.79 0.31
C TYR A 396 -21.26 -24.53 -1.20
N VAL A 397 -20.43 -23.59 -1.68
CA VAL A 397 -20.24 -23.26 -3.11
C VAL A 397 -19.76 -24.44 -3.95
#